data_a4ca9b9ad1e07cb047f1828a33bfaab7
#
_entry.id   a4ca9b9ad1e07cb047f1828a33bfaab7
#
_cell.length_a   1.000
_cell.length_b   1.000
_cell.length_c   1.000
_cell.angle_alpha   90.00
_cell.angle_beta   90.00
_cell.angle_gamma   90.00
#
_symmetry.space_group_name_H-M   'P 1'
#
loop_
_entity.id
_entity.type
_entity.pdbx_description
1 polymer ?
#
loop_
_entity_poly.entity_id
_entity_poly.type
_entity_poly.pdbx_seq_one_letter_code
_entity_poly.pdbx_strand_id
1 'polypeptide(L)'
;MNFQEKQQEYARLIVENGAAIQKGQELVLRCPAECWEFGRMIVKAGYEAGAKEVIVHWGDDEVARLRYEYAPMEVFENVPKWRADSMNSYAENGAAFIAITAENPNAFKGVDREKQMAAAKAVSYTHLRAHETRSNL
;
A
#
# COMPACT_ATOMS: atom_id res chain seq x y z
N MET A 1 5.25 7.37 -29.41
CA MET A 1 4.75 6.43 -28.37
C MET A 1 3.25 6.52 -28.23
N ASN A 2 2.55 5.37 -28.20
CA ASN A 2 1.14 5.34 -27.90
C ASN A 2 0.90 5.48 -26.37
N PHE A 3 -0.34 5.56 -25.97
CA PHE A 3 -0.71 5.77 -24.57
C PHE A 3 -0.18 4.64 -23.65
N GLN A 4 -0.30 3.40 -24.11
CA GLN A 4 0.16 2.24 -23.36
C GLN A 4 1.69 2.25 -23.16
N GLU A 5 2.43 2.59 -24.18
CA GLU A 5 3.89 2.70 -24.09
C GLU A 5 4.32 3.81 -23.14
N LYS A 6 3.59 4.94 -23.13
CA LYS A 6 3.84 6.04 -22.19
C LYS A 6 3.58 5.60 -20.76
N GLN A 7 2.52 4.83 -20.53
CA GLN A 7 2.25 4.30 -19.20
C GLN A 7 3.33 3.33 -18.73
N GLN A 8 3.82 2.48 -19.61
CA GLN A 8 4.91 1.55 -19.30
C GLN A 8 6.19 2.31 -18.95
N GLU A 9 6.51 3.35 -19.69
CA GLU A 9 7.67 4.20 -19.42
C GLU A 9 7.51 4.90 -18.06
N TYR A 10 6.32 5.40 -17.76
CA TYR A 10 6.03 6.03 -16.48
C TYR A 10 6.17 5.04 -15.33
N ALA A 11 5.67 3.81 -15.49
CA ALA A 11 5.83 2.76 -14.48
C ALA A 11 7.30 2.47 -14.21
N ARG A 12 8.12 2.42 -15.26
CA ARG A 12 9.57 2.22 -15.14
C ARG A 12 10.21 3.34 -14.32
N LEU A 13 9.85 4.59 -14.61
CA LEU A 13 10.40 5.75 -13.91
C LEU A 13 10.03 5.73 -12.42
N ILE A 14 8.79 5.35 -12.10
CA ILE A 14 8.36 5.23 -10.71
C ILE A 14 9.21 4.21 -9.95
N VAL A 15 9.46 3.07 -10.58
CA VAL A 15 10.20 1.97 -9.95
C VAL A 15 11.69 2.31 -9.85
N GLU A 16 12.30 2.78 -10.91
CA GLU A 16 13.75 3.02 -10.97
C GLU A 16 14.16 4.29 -10.24
N ASN A 17 13.44 5.39 -10.45
CA ASN A 17 13.81 6.69 -9.89
C ASN A 17 13.05 7.03 -8.62
N GLY A 18 11.75 6.69 -8.55
CA GLY A 18 10.94 6.98 -7.38
C GLY A 18 11.26 6.07 -6.21
N ALA A 19 11.08 4.78 -6.39
CA ALA A 19 11.33 3.79 -5.35
C ALA A 19 12.80 3.34 -5.30
N ALA A 20 13.55 3.57 -6.35
CA ALA A 20 14.97 3.20 -6.48
C ALA A 20 15.22 1.73 -6.11
N ILE A 21 14.45 0.84 -6.71
CA ILE A 21 14.50 -0.60 -6.41
C ILE A 21 15.91 -1.13 -6.61
N GLN A 22 16.40 -1.86 -5.60
CA GLN A 22 17.68 -2.52 -5.62
C GLN A 22 17.53 -4.00 -5.91
N LYS A 23 18.54 -4.60 -6.54
CA LYS A 23 18.56 -6.03 -6.84
C LYS A 23 18.37 -6.83 -5.55
N GLY A 24 17.41 -7.76 -5.56
CA GLY A 24 17.12 -8.61 -4.42
C GLY A 24 16.21 -7.99 -3.37
N GLN A 25 15.76 -6.77 -3.60
CA GLN A 25 14.85 -6.07 -2.67
C GLN A 25 13.40 -6.51 -2.93
N GLU A 26 12.61 -6.56 -1.87
CA GLU A 26 11.17 -6.74 -2.01
C GLU A 26 10.50 -5.40 -2.30
N LEU A 27 9.46 -5.42 -3.13
CA LEU A 27 8.63 -4.25 -3.40
C LEU A 27 7.21 -4.55 -2.98
N VAL A 28 6.66 -3.72 -2.11
CA VAL A 28 5.26 -3.80 -1.70
C VAL A 28 4.50 -2.71 -2.43
N LEU A 29 3.54 -3.11 -3.25
CA LEU A 29 2.72 -2.21 -4.05
C LEU A 29 1.29 -2.21 -3.50
N ARG A 30 0.80 -1.04 -3.17
CA ARG A 30 -0.61 -0.85 -2.85
C ARG A 30 -1.29 -0.22 -4.06
N CYS A 31 -2.32 -0.88 -4.58
CA CYS A 31 -2.96 -0.49 -5.84
C CYS A 31 -4.48 -0.59 -5.75
N PRO A 32 -5.22 0.46 -6.10
CA PRO A 32 -6.67 0.35 -6.25
C PRO A 32 -7.01 -0.68 -7.32
N ALA A 33 -8.04 -1.49 -7.07
CA ALA A 33 -8.45 -2.53 -8.00
C ALA A 33 -8.78 -1.98 -9.39
N GLU A 34 -9.33 -0.77 -9.46
CA GLU A 34 -9.65 -0.10 -10.73
C GLU A 34 -8.41 0.26 -11.56
N CYS A 35 -7.24 0.36 -10.92
CA CYS A 35 -5.97 0.68 -11.57
C CYS A 35 -5.14 -0.57 -11.90
N TRP A 36 -5.78 -1.73 -12.02
CA TRP A 36 -5.11 -3.01 -12.17
C TRP A 36 -4.16 -3.07 -13.38
N GLU A 37 -4.51 -2.43 -14.48
CA GLU A 37 -3.64 -2.43 -15.67
C GLU A 37 -2.31 -1.75 -15.40
N PHE A 38 -2.37 -0.55 -14.81
CA PHE A 38 -1.16 0.18 -14.43
C PHE A 38 -0.39 -0.53 -13.31
N GLY A 39 -1.11 -1.12 -12.35
CA GLY A 39 -0.51 -1.92 -11.29
C GLY A 39 0.33 -3.07 -11.86
N ARG A 40 -0.18 -3.76 -12.87
CA ARG A 40 0.57 -4.84 -13.55
C ARG A 40 1.83 -4.31 -14.24
N MET A 41 1.78 -3.11 -14.80
CA MET A 41 2.95 -2.48 -15.40
C MET A 41 4.04 -2.19 -14.36
N ILE A 42 3.64 -1.73 -13.17
CA ILE A 42 4.58 -1.50 -12.07
C ILE A 42 5.17 -2.82 -11.57
N VAL A 43 4.38 -3.88 -11.46
CA VAL A 43 4.87 -5.20 -11.06
C VAL A 43 5.95 -5.67 -12.03
N LYS A 44 5.69 -5.59 -13.33
CA LYS A 44 6.65 -5.97 -14.36
C LYS A 44 7.93 -5.13 -14.27
N ALA A 45 7.78 -3.82 -14.15
CA ALA A 45 8.92 -2.91 -14.02
C ALA A 45 9.74 -3.22 -12.77
N GLY A 46 9.08 -3.58 -11.67
CA GLY A 46 9.74 -3.97 -10.43
C GLY A 46 10.63 -5.19 -10.60
N TYR A 47 10.12 -6.22 -11.24
CA TYR A 47 10.92 -7.41 -11.52
C TYR A 47 12.06 -7.12 -12.51
N GLU A 48 11.81 -6.32 -13.53
CA GLU A 48 12.84 -5.92 -14.48
C GLU A 48 13.96 -5.11 -13.81
N ALA A 49 13.63 -4.34 -12.79
CA ALA A 49 14.61 -3.58 -12.02
C ALA A 49 15.41 -4.43 -11.03
N GLY A 50 15.03 -5.69 -10.85
CA GLY A 50 15.76 -6.63 -10.00
C GLY A 50 15.09 -6.96 -8.68
N ALA A 51 13.83 -6.58 -8.48
CA ALA A 51 13.12 -6.94 -7.28
C ALA A 51 13.08 -8.45 -7.10
N LYS A 52 13.32 -8.89 -5.87
CA LYS A 52 13.22 -10.31 -5.51
C LYS A 52 11.78 -10.80 -5.62
N GLU A 53 10.85 -9.98 -5.14
CA GLU A 53 9.43 -10.26 -5.18
C GLU A 53 8.66 -8.96 -5.14
N VAL A 54 7.55 -8.89 -5.88
CA VAL A 54 6.63 -7.77 -5.83
C VAL A 54 5.32 -8.27 -5.22
N ILE A 55 4.98 -7.73 -4.06
CA ILE A 55 3.77 -8.08 -3.32
C ILE A 55 2.74 -7.00 -3.58
N VAL A 56 1.57 -7.37 -4.09
CA VAL A 56 0.51 -6.40 -4.40
C VAL A 56 -0.63 -6.55 -3.40
N HIS A 57 -0.99 -5.42 -2.80
CA HIS A 57 -2.18 -5.29 -1.98
C HIS A 57 -3.22 -4.52 -2.76
N TRP A 58 -4.20 -5.23 -3.29
CA TRP A 58 -5.31 -4.62 -4.04
C TRP A 58 -6.30 -3.99 -3.08
N GLY A 59 -6.75 -2.79 -3.38
CA GLY A 59 -7.75 -2.09 -2.57
C GLY A 59 -8.94 -1.68 -3.40
N ASP A 60 -10.07 -1.46 -2.72
CA ASP A 60 -11.29 -0.98 -3.35
C ASP A 60 -12.01 -0.06 -2.35
N ASP A 61 -12.26 1.19 -2.76
CA ASP A 61 -12.94 2.19 -1.93
C ASP A 61 -14.34 1.75 -1.54
N GLU A 62 -15.05 1.06 -2.44
CA GLU A 62 -16.40 0.55 -2.14
C GLU A 62 -16.36 -0.51 -1.04
N VAL A 63 -15.41 -1.41 -1.10
CA VAL A 63 -15.21 -2.42 -0.05
C VAL A 63 -14.85 -1.76 1.27
N ALA A 64 -13.97 -0.77 1.24
CA ALA A 64 -13.59 -0.01 2.43
C ALA A 64 -14.79 0.72 3.02
N ARG A 65 -15.63 1.33 2.19
CA ARG A 65 -16.86 1.98 2.63
C ARG A 65 -17.83 1.00 3.28
N LEU A 66 -18.04 -0.16 2.67
CA LEU A 66 -18.90 -1.21 3.23
C LEU A 66 -18.39 -1.68 4.58
N ARG A 67 -17.08 -1.78 4.74
CA ARG A 67 -16.48 -2.12 6.02
C ARG A 67 -16.83 -1.11 7.11
N TYR A 68 -16.73 0.20 6.79
CA TYR A 68 -17.12 1.25 7.73
C TYR A 68 -18.61 1.19 8.07
N GLU A 69 -19.46 0.85 7.11
CA GLU A 69 -20.90 0.79 7.32
C GLU A 69 -21.33 -0.41 8.17
N TYR A 70 -20.69 -1.56 8.00
CA TYR A 70 -21.16 -2.82 8.57
C TYR A 70 -20.30 -3.41 9.67
N ALA A 71 -19.01 -3.15 9.70
CA ALA A 71 -18.14 -3.73 10.72
C ALA A 71 -18.30 -3.00 12.06
N PRO A 72 -18.21 -3.73 13.18
CA PRO A 72 -18.32 -3.10 14.50
C PRO A 72 -17.11 -2.23 14.83
N MET A 73 -17.27 -1.30 15.76
CA MET A 73 -16.22 -0.36 16.17
C MET A 73 -14.93 -1.06 16.58
N GLU A 74 -15.03 -2.19 17.25
CA GLU A 74 -13.86 -2.94 17.74
C GLU A 74 -12.87 -3.33 16.63
N VAL A 75 -13.39 -3.54 15.41
CA VAL A 75 -12.56 -3.88 14.25
C VAL A 75 -11.63 -2.72 13.87
N PHE A 76 -12.08 -1.48 14.07
CA PHE A 76 -11.31 -0.28 13.71
C PHE A 76 -10.35 0.16 14.83
N GLU A 77 -10.60 -0.26 16.06
CA GLU A 77 -9.76 0.09 17.20
C GLU A 77 -8.48 -0.73 17.26
N ASN A 78 -8.47 -1.89 16.64
CA ASN A 78 -7.35 -2.82 16.70
C ASN A 78 -6.89 -3.25 15.32
N VAL A 79 -5.56 -3.23 15.11
CA VAL A 79 -4.95 -3.84 13.93
C VAL A 79 -4.65 -5.30 14.30
N PRO A 80 -5.14 -6.30 13.53
CA PRO A 80 -4.82 -7.70 13.81
C PRO A 80 -3.31 -7.92 13.86
N LYS A 81 -2.85 -8.76 14.77
CA LYS A 81 -1.44 -9.03 14.96
C LYS A 81 -0.75 -9.46 13.66
N TRP A 82 -1.38 -10.36 12.90
CA TRP A 82 -0.81 -10.86 11.64
C TRP A 82 -0.56 -9.73 10.64
N ARG A 83 -1.45 -8.74 10.59
CA ARG A 83 -1.31 -7.60 9.68
C ARG A 83 -0.17 -6.70 10.14
N ALA A 84 -0.10 -6.38 11.43
CA ALA A 84 0.97 -5.58 11.99
C ALA A 84 2.31 -6.27 11.82
N ASP A 85 2.39 -7.58 12.08
CA ASP A 85 3.61 -8.37 11.92
C ASP A 85 4.07 -8.39 10.45
N SER A 86 3.13 -8.53 9.52
CA SER A 86 3.43 -8.50 8.08
C SER A 86 4.07 -7.18 7.66
N MET A 87 3.46 -6.06 8.04
CA MET A 87 3.99 -4.74 7.70
C MET A 87 5.36 -4.50 8.34
N ASN A 88 5.51 -4.90 9.61
CA ASN A 88 6.78 -4.78 10.31
C ASN A 88 7.87 -5.63 9.67
N SER A 89 7.53 -6.83 9.23
CA SER A 89 8.45 -7.74 8.56
C SER A 89 8.99 -7.15 7.25
N TYR A 90 8.11 -6.57 6.44
CA TYR A 90 8.54 -5.88 5.21
C TYR A 90 9.49 -4.74 5.53
N ALA A 91 9.16 -3.92 6.52
CA ALA A 91 10.00 -2.79 6.91
C ALA A 91 11.37 -3.26 7.44
N GLU A 92 11.39 -4.30 8.27
CA GLU A 92 12.63 -4.87 8.81
C GLU A 92 13.53 -5.43 7.71
N ASN A 93 12.94 -6.01 6.67
CA ASN A 93 13.68 -6.56 5.54
C ASN A 93 14.11 -5.50 4.52
N GLY A 94 13.79 -4.24 4.76
CA GLY A 94 14.19 -3.14 3.89
C GLY A 94 13.40 -3.08 2.59
N ALA A 95 12.15 -3.54 2.59
CA ALA A 95 11.31 -3.48 1.41
C ALA A 95 11.04 -2.05 0.97
N ALA A 96 10.90 -1.83 -0.34
CA ALA A 96 10.43 -0.57 -0.88
C ALA A 96 8.90 -0.60 -0.95
N PHE A 97 8.29 0.57 -0.82
CA PHE A 97 6.83 0.71 -0.83
C PHE A 97 6.42 1.70 -1.90
N ILE A 98 5.45 1.32 -2.72
CA ILE A 98 4.81 2.20 -3.69
C ILE A 98 3.31 2.14 -3.44
N ALA A 99 2.67 3.31 -3.40
CA ALA A 99 1.22 3.39 -3.29
C ALA A 99 0.67 4.15 -4.51
N ILE A 100 -0.24 3.51 -5.23
CA ILE A 100 -1.03 4.17 -6.27
C ILE A 100 -2.31 4.64 -5.61
N THR A 101 -2.62 5.92 -5.75
CA THR A 101 -3.84 6.49 -5.19
C THR A 101 -4.73 6.99 -6.32
N ALA A 102 -5.97 6.49 -6.36
CA ALA A 102 -7.01 7.04 -7.20
C ALA A 102 -7.90 7.85 -6.27
N GLU A 103 -7.68 9.17 -6.21
CA GLU A 103 -8.42 10.01 -5.28
C GLU A 103 -9.88 10.15 -5.69
N ASN A 104 -10.77 9.68 -4.83
CA ASN A 104 -12.18 9.99 -4.89
C ASN A 104 -12.52 10.74 -3.60
N PRO A 105 -12.65 12.07 -3.65
CA PRO A 105 -12.89 12.86 -2.45
C PRO A 105 -14.22 12.55 -1.77
N ASN A 106 -15.13 11.87 -2.47
CA ASN A 106 -16.44 11.48 -1.95
C ASN A 106 -16.50 10.02 -1.47
N ALA A 107 -15.41 9.26 -1.57
CA ALA A 107 -15.41 7.84 -1.25
C ALA A 107 -15.93 7.54 0.16
N PHE A 108 -15.58 8.37 1.14
CA PHE A 108 -15.95 8.17 2.53
C PHE A 108 -16.95 9.20 3.05
N LYS A 109 -17.63 9.90 2.15
CA LYS A 109 -18.66 10.86 2.52
C LYS A 109 -19.80 10.15 3.23
N GLY A 110 -20.17 10.63 4.42
CA GLY A 110 -21.24 10.04 5.23
C GLY A 110 -20.81 8.82 6.05
N VAL A 111 -19.55 8.43 6.01
CA VAL A 111 -19.00 7.35 6.83
C VAL A 111 -18.81 7.82 8.27
N ASP A 112 -19.02 6.92 9.24
CA ASP A 112 -18.84 7.19 10.67
C ASP A 112 -17.44 7.72 10.96
N ARG A 113 -17.37 8.96 11.46
CA ARG A 113 -16.11 9.64 11.75
C ARG A 113 -15.33 8.97 12.87
N GLU A 114 -16.03 8.43 13.86
CA GLU A 114 -15.37 7.73 14.99
C GLU A 114 -14.61 6.51 14.49
N LYS A 115 -15.20 5.75 13.56
CA LYS A 115 -14.56 4.58 12.96
C LYS A 115 -13.34 4.99 12.13
N GLN A 116 -13.44 6.07 11.36
CA GLN A 116 -12.31 6.58 10.57
C GLN A 116 -11.17 7.02 11.47
N MET A 117 -11.48 7.74 12.56
CA MET A 117 -10.46 8.20 13.51
C MET A 117 -9.81 7.04 14.24
N ALA A 118 -10.59 6.04 14.65
CA ALA A 118 -10.06 4.84 15.30
C ALA A 118 -9.11 4.07 14.38
N ALA A 119 -9.50 3.87 13.13
CA ALA A 119 -8.68 3.20 12.13
C ALA A 119 -7.37 3.93 11.88
N ALA A 120 -7.42 5.26 11.71
CA ALA A 120 -6.23 6.09 11.49
C ALA A 120 -5.28 6.02 12.69
N LYS A 121 -5.80 6.07 13.90
CA LYS A 121 -5.01 5.97 15.14
C LYS A 121 -4.32 4.63 15.25
N ALA A 122 -5.02 3.53 14.96
CA ALA A 122 -4.47 2.19 15.03
C ALA A 122 -3.32 2.00 14.04
N VAL A 123 -3.48 2.50 12.80
CA VAL A 123 -2.44 2.43 11.78
C VAL A 123 -1.23 3.26 12.18
N SER A 124 -1.43 4.47 12.69
CA SER A 124 -0.34 5.34 13.16
C SER A 124 0.48 4.69 14.26
N TYR A 125 -0.18 4.03 15.21
CA TYR A 125 0.50 3.31 16.29
C TYR A 125 1.36 2.17 15.74
N THR A 126 0.84 1.41 14.78
CA THR A 126 1.58 0.32 14.13
C THR A 126 2.84 0.84 13.44
N HIS A 127 2.74 1.96 12.71
CA HIS A 127 3.88 2.58 12.05
C HIS A 127 4.94 3.07 13.03
N LEU A 128 4.53 3.66 14.14
CA LEU A 128 5.45 4.12 15.18
C LEU A 128 6.24 2.96 15.77
N ARG A 129 5.60 1.84 16.06
CA ARG A 129 6.29 0.66 16.58
C ARG A 129 7.32 0.11 15.61
N ALA A 130 6.98 0.04 14.32
CA ALA A 130 7.92 -0.40 13.29
C ALA A 130 9.13 0.52 13.21
N HIS A 131 8.90 1.83 13.30
CA HIS A 131 9.95 2.84 13.24
C HIS A 131 10.88 2.77 14.47
N GLU A 132 10.32 2.60 15.66
CA GLU A 132 11.09 2.41 16.88
C GLU A 132 11.99 1.17 16.82
N THR A 133 11.46 0.06 16.32
CA THR A 133 12.23 -1.17 16.15
C THR A 133 13.42 -0.94 15.22
N ARG A 134 13.25 -0.21 14.13
CA ARG A 134 14.34 0.14 13.21
C ARG A 134 15.40 1.03 13.88
N SER A 135 14.95 1.96 14.72
CA SER A 135 15.87 2.88 15.40
C SER A 135 16.75 2.18 16.45
N ASN A 136 16.30 1.05 16.98
CA ASN A 136 17.01 0.30 18.00
C ASN A 136 17.98 -0.74 17.43
N LEU A 137 18.02 -0.87 16.12
CA LEU A 137 18.95 -1.73 15.42
C LEU A 137 20.21 -0.96 15.01
#